data_fc8d0237bb09779b0c235eda268f6175
#
_entry.id   fc8d0237bb09779b0c235eda268f6175
#
_cell.length_a   1.000
_cell.length_b   1.000
_cell.length_c   1.000
_cell.angle_alpha   90.00
_cell.angle_beta   90.00
_cell.angle_gamma   90.00
#
_symmetry.space_group_name_H-M   'P 1'
#
loop_
_entity.id
_entity.type
_entity.pdbx_description
1 polymer ?
#
loop_
_entity_poly.entity_id
_entity_poly.type
_entity_poly.pdbx_seq_one_letter_code
_entity_poly.pdbx_strand_id
1 'polypeptide(L)'
;MENDNSFIETLALREQLRDDYLRLRDPIGEDRMLWRAQTFRHLVHLLPGQTILELGCGEGMFTRQLVRVSRGTNPITAVTFASRITPIDFPPEVTLVAASSLPGPLEGRGFDFVIAIDLLDGRNCASVLQNAYKLLNPGGEVLFYESNPWNIVLKLRRFVSRLRGRRDPRSLLSRLQLYELMSEVGFIRVFTVFNDFVYAPLTQRLAWYLRNLSIMLENAPAIQTLAGSILIHAQKAPRQIEPSKISLFAHEQLSRSVSIVIPCHNEEMNIGPLVTRLRDLFNDYIHEIIAVDDNSVDNTAQVIRKLAEEDARVKLVFRSPPNGVGRAIADGYRIATGRYVLSMDCDFQHLLPEVRDLFDAAAQGYDVAVGSRFSRHSILLNYPLQKIIANRCFHVIAQLLLFRRFRDLTNNLKLMRREVVDKLQLVEPGFAVNAETGLQPLLMGYNIKEVPISWINRTPDMGMSSFRLMRVGGGYWRVLYRLWLKCVFGIGTYRTLTLGKSVRQTWRGEDAAVVPDSVNETLTRQ
;
A
#
# COMPACT_ATOMS: atom_id res chain seq x y z
N MET A 1 21.92 20.25 30.65
CA MET A 1 22.47 18.91 30.96
C MET A 1 21.54 18.02 31.80
N GLU A 2 20.97 18.47 32.93
CA GLU A 2 20.01 17.64 33.71
C GLU A 2 18.70 17.34 32.94
N ASN A 3 18.19 18.29 32.16
CA ASN A 3 17.00 18.08 31.33
C ASN A 3 17.22 17.08 30.17
N ASP A 4 18.42 17.01 29.61
CA ASP A 4 18.72 16.11 28.48
C ASP A 4 18.81 14.65 28.92
N ASN A 5 19.40 14.36 30.07
CA ASN A 5 19.48 12.99 30.59
C ASN A 5 18.09 12.42 30.89
N SER A 6 17.20 13.19 31.53
CA SER A 6 15.82 12.77 31.81
C SER A 6 15.01 12.54 30.52
N PHE A 7 15.28 13.30 29.47
CA PHE A 7 14.66 13.15 28.16
C PHE A 7 15.07 11.81 27.51
N ILE A 8 16.37 11.51 27.41
CA ILE A 8 16.87 10.27 26.82
C ILE A 8 16.46 9.04 27.65
N GLU A 9 16.47 9.13 28.97
CA GLU A 9 15.96 8.05 29.85
C GLU A 9 14.51 7.72 29.57
N THR A 10 13.68 8.75 29.30
CA THR A 10 12.28 8.53 28.93
C THR A 10 12.15 7.80 27.60
N LEU A 11 12.97 8.15 26.60
CA LEU A 11 12.99 7.46 25.30
C LEU A 11 13.47 6.01 25.43
N ALA A 12 14.54 5.77 26.18
CA ALA A 12 15.06 4.43 26.45
C ALA A 12 14.01 3.55 27.16
N LEU A 13 13.31 4.11 28.15
CA LEU A 13 12.23 3.40 28.82
C LEU A 13 11.06 3.03 27.88
N ARG A 14 10.69 3.94 26.97
CA ARG A 14 9.64 3.68 25.97
C ARG A 14 10.04 2.56 25.03
N GLU A 15 11.28 2.60 24.53
CA GLU A 15 11.88 1.59 23.68
C GLU A 15 11.85 0.21 24.36
N GLN A 16 12.35 0.10 25.60
CA GLN A 16 12.35 -1.14 26.38
C GLN A 16 10.92 -1.69 26.62
N LEU A 17 9.98 -0.85 27.04
CA LEU A 17 8.59 -1.27 27.29
C LEU A 17 7.90 -1.81 26.04
N ARG A 18 8.20 -1.22 24.86
CA ARG A 18 7.71 -1.71 23.58
C ARG A 18 8.30 -3.08 23.24
N ASP A 19 9.60 -3.23 23.35
CA ASP A 19 10.30 -4.47 23.00
C ASP A 19 9.89 -5.63 23.92
N ASP A 20 9.80 -5.39 25.22
CA ASP A 20 9.27 -6.37 26.17
C ASP A 20 7.82 -6.77 25.83
N TYR A 21 7.00 -5.83 25.40
CA TYR A 21 5.64 -6.15 24.97
C TYR A 21 5.63 -7.01 23.71
N LEU A 22 6.38 -6.64 22.67
CA LEU A 22 6.44 -7.36 21.42
C LEU A 22 6.98 -8.77 21.58
N ARG A 23 8.04 -8.94 22.39
CA ARG A 23 8.69 -10.22 22.62
C ARG A 23 7.84 -11.16 23.49
N LEU A 24 7.30 -10.66 24.59
CA LEU A 24 6.69 -11.50 25.64
C LEU A 24 5.18 -11.66 25.51
N ARG A 25 4.49 -10.76 24.83
CA ARG A 25 3.03 -10.64 24.88
C ARG A 25 2.34 -10.56 23.54
N ASP A 26 3.08 -10.38 22.45
CA ASP A 26 2.50 -10.28 21.11
C ASP A 26 3.01 -11.41 20.21
N PRO A 27 2.31 -12.55 20.12
CA PRO A 27 2.70 -13.68 19.27
C PRO A 27 2.76 -13.36 17.78
N ILE A 28 2.19 -12.24 17.37
CA ILE A 28 2.18 -11.74 15.99
C ILE A 28 2.97 -10.44 15.82
N GLY A 29 3.88 -10.17 16.75
CA GLY A 29 4.66 -8.93 16.77
C GLY A 29 5.43 -8.69 15.48
N GLU A 30 6.10 -9.70 14.92
CA GLU A 30 6.79 -9.61 13.63
C GLU A 30 5.84 -9.31 12.46
N ASP A 31 4.70 -9.99 12.40
CA ASP A 31 3.68 -9.73 11.37
C ASP A 31 3.10 -8.31 11.48
N ARG A 32 2.91 -7.83 12.70
CA ARG A 32 2.49 -6.45 12.97
C ARG A 32 3.55 -5.45 12.49
N MET A 33 4.83 -5.70 12.77
CA MET A 33 5.93 -4.83 12.31
C MET A 33 6.05 -4.85 10.80
N LEU A 34 5.93 -6.01 10.16
CA LEU A 34 5.89 -6.11 8.71
C LEU A 34 4.71 -5.31 8.12
N TRP A 35 3.54 -5.43 8.70
CA TRP A 35 2.39 -4.66 8.23
C TRP A 35 2.59 -3.15 8.38
N ARG A 36 3.17 -2.68 9.50
CA ARG A 36 3.52 -1.27 9.70
C ARG A 36 4.59 -0.79 8.70
N ALA A 37 5.59 -1.60 8.41
CA ALA A 37 6.60 -1.31 7.40
C ALA A 37 6.00 -1.25 5.98
N GLN A 38 5.06 -2.14 5.64
CA GLN A 38 4.31 -2.07 4.39
C GLN A 38 3.46 -0.78 4.32
N THR A 39 2.78 -0.41 5.41
CA THR A 39 2.02 0.85 5.48
C THR A 39 2.93 2.05 5.25
N PHE A 40 4.12 2.07 5.87
CA PHE A 40 5.12 3.10 5.63
C PHE A 40 5.50 3.17 4.15
N ARG A 41 5.97 2.06 3.56
CA ARG A 41 6.36 1.99 2.16
C ARG A 41 5.29 2.54 1.22
N HIS A 42 4.05 2.16 1.47
CA HIS A 42 2.91 2.56 0.62
C HIS A 42 2.50 4.03 0.85
N LEU A 43 2.47 4.48 2.09
CA LEU A 43 2.00 5.83 2.42
C LEU A 43 2.97 6.92 1.92
N VAL A 44 4.27 6.68 2.05
CA VAL A 44 5.31 7.63 1.61
C VAL A 44 5.75 7.41 0.16
N HIS A 45 5.18 6.43 -0.54
CA HIS A 45 5.59 6.07 -1.91
C HIS A 45 7.10 5.83 -2.04
N LEU A 46 7.65 5.03 -1.11
CA LEU A 46 9.09 4.82 -0.95
C LEU A 46 9.77 4.46 -2.27
N LEU A 47 10.78 5.24 -2.64
CA LEU A 47 11.61 5.04 -3.82
C LEU A 47 13.03 4.62 -3.43
N PRO A 48 13.75 3.85 -4.27
CA PRO A 48 15.14 3.48 -4.01
C PRO A 48 16.03 4.70 -3.76
N GLY A 49 17.00 4.55 -2.87
CA GLY A 49 17.99 5.59 -2.56
C GLY A 49 17.53 6.64 -1.54
N GLN A 50 16.23 6.74 -1.24
CA GLN A 50 15.74 7.64 -0.19
C GLN A 50 16.19 7.17 1.19
N THR A 51 16.60 8.11 2.03
CA THR A 51 17.17 7.86 3.35
C THR A 51 16.10 7.76 4.42
N ILE A 52 16.20 6.75 5.29
CA ILE A 52 15.25 6.48 6.36
C ILE A 52 15.95 6.59 7.71
N LEU A 53 15.37 7.36 8.64
CA LEU A 53 15.75 7.42 10.03
C LEU A 53 14.69 6.72 10.89
N GLU A 54 15.06 5.65 11.56
CA GLU A 54 14.23 5.02 12.59
C GLU A 54 14.66 5.50 13.98
N LEU A 55 13.75 6.13 14.70
CA LEU A 55 13.98 6.56 16.09
C LEU A 55 13.46 5.49 17.07
N GLY A 56 14.33 5.04 17.96
CA GLY A 56 14.02 4.03 18.95
C GLY A 56 13.90 2.63 18.34
N CYS A 57 14.95 2.12 17.70
CA CYS A 57 14.93 0.83 17.00
C CYS A 57 14.87 -0.37 17.97
N GLY A 58 15.37 -0.23 19.20
CA GLY A 58 15.42 -1.29 20.20
C GLY A 58 16.13 -2.56 19.72
N GLU A 59 15.46 -3.70 19.83
CA GLU A 59 15.97 -5.01 19.34
C GLU A 59 15.88 -5.17 17.81
N GLY A 60 15.56 -4.10 17.07
CA GLY A 60 15.58 -4.07 15.60
C GLY A 60 14.47 -4.87 14.91
N MET A 61 13.40 -5.22 15.61
CA MET A 61 12.31 -5.99 15.03
C MET A 61 11.65 -5.24 13.85
N PHE A 62 11.45 -3.93 14.00
CA PHE A 62 10.89 -3.11 12.93
C PHE A 62 11.93 -2.79 11.86
N THR A 63 13.19 -2.52 12.23
CA THR A 63 14.31 -2.27 11.31
C THR A 63 14.44 -3.39 10.28
N ARG A 64 14.40 -4.67 10.72
CA ARG A 64 14.43 -5.83 9.81
C ARG A 64 13.29 -5.81 8.80
N GLN A 65 12.11 -5.37 9.21
CA GLN A 65 10.97 -5.27 8.29
C GLN A 65 11.10 -4.08 7.34
N LEU A 66 11.72 -2.96 7.76
CA LEU A 66 12.06 -1.84 6.88
C LEU A 66 13.01 -2.28 5.77
N VAL A 67 14.10 -2.99 6.10
CA VAL A 67 15.03 -3.58 5.11
C VAL A 67 14.27 -4.45 4.12
N ARG A 68 13.40 -5.32 4.63
CA ARG A 68 12.60 -6.22 3.79
C ARG A 68 11.69 -5.48 2.81
N VAL A 69 10.96 -4.45 3.25
CA VAL A 69 10.02 -3.71 2.37
C VAL A 69 10.74 -2.75 1.43
N SER A 70 11.91 -2.24 1.81
CA SER A 70 12.78 -1.42 0.96
C SER A 70 13.61 -2.25 -0.01
N ARG A 71 13.64 -3.59 0.15
CA ARG A 71 14.43 -4.53 -0.67
C ARG A 71 15.94 -4.23 -0.64
N GLY A 72 16.44 -3.71 0.49
CA GLY A 72 17.83 -3.31 0.63
C GLY A 72 18.26 -2.13 -0.25
N THR A 73 17.32 -1.40 -0.85
CA THR A 73 17.65 -0.28 -1.77
C THR A 73 17.72 1.08 -1.09
N ASN A 74 17.39 1.15 0.20
CA ASN A 74 17.31 2.40 0.95
C ASN A 74 18.30 2.39 2.13
N PRO A 75 19.15 3.42 2.28
CA PRO A 75 19.97 3.58 3.47
C PRO A 75 19.10 3.81 4.71
N ILE A 76 19.27 2.98 5.73
CA ILE A 76 18.51 3.06 6.98
C ILE A 76 19.48 3.43 8.11
N THR A 77 19.17 4.48 8.85
CA THR A 77 19.84 4.81 10.11
C THR A 77 18.91 4.45 11.25
N ALA A 78 19.27 3.41 12.01
CA ALA A 78 18.50 2.94 13.16
C ALA A 78 19.12 3.50 14.46
N VAL A 79 18.32 4.25 15.22
CA VAL A 79 18.78 4.89 16.47
C VAL A 79 18.19 4.16 17.65
N THR A 80 19.03 3.75 18.60
CA THR A 80 18.61 3.26 19.91
C THR A 80 19.02 4.25 21.01
N PHE A 81 18.17 4.38 22.02
CA PHE A 81 18.42 5.16 23.23
C PHE A 81 18.83 4.28 24.41
N ALA A 82 18.83 2.97 24.23
CA ALA A 82 19.25 2.03 25.26
C ALA A 82 20.77 2.15 25.54
N SER A 83 21.15 2.16 26.81
CA SER A 83 22.55 2.23 27.24
C SER A 83 23.35 0.95 26.94
N ARG A 84 22.67 -0.17 26.72
CA ARG A 84 23.27 -1.44 26.28
C ARG A 84 22.72 -1.81 24.93
N ILE A 85 23.59 -1.78 23.94
CA ILE A 85 23.28 -2.30 22.60
C ILE A 85 23.44 -3.82 22.67
N THR A 86 22.35 -4.56 22.48
CA THR A 86 22.47 -5.97 22.12
C THR A 86 23.11 -6.01 20.74
N PRO A 87 24.20 -6.77 20.52
CA PRO A 87 24.77 -6.90 19.18
C PRO A 87 23.69 -7.46 18.26
N ILE A 88 23.21 -6.63 17.36
CA ILE A 88 22.23 -7.01 16.34
C ILE A 88 23.01 -7.02 15.04
N ASP A 89 23.03 -8.17 14.39
CA ASP A 89 23.59 -8.28 13.05
C ASP A 89 22.57 -7.74 12.06
N PHE A 90 22.80 -6.52 11.58
CA PHE A 90 22.00 -5.90 10.56
C PHE A 90 22.67 -6.01 9.19
N PRO A 91 21.88 -6.06 8.10
CA PRO A 91 22.42 -5.95 6.76
C PRO A 91 23.23 -4.65 6.56
N PRO A 92 24.16 -4.62 5.59
CA PRO A 92 25.06 -3.48 5.39
C PRO A 92 24.34 -2.15 5.07
N GLU A 93 23.08 -2.18 4.65
CA GLU A 93 22.27 -0.99 4.40
C GLU A 93 21.82 -0.28 5.69
N VAL A 94 22.00 -0.92 6.86
CA VAL A 94 21.58 -0.39 8.15
C VAL A 94 22.79 0.14 8.93
N THR A 95 22.74 1.41 9.29
CA THR A 95 23.70 2.03 10.23
C THR A 95 23.06 2.12 11.61
N LEU A 96 23.54 1.36 12.58
CA LEU A 96 23.08 1.43 13.97
C LEU A 96 23.80 2.56 14.72
N VAL A 97 23.05 3.41 15.40
CA VAL A 97 23.54 4.56 16.17
C VAL A 97 22.99 4.49 17.60
N ALA A 98 23.86 4.44 18.60
CA ALA A 98 23.47 4.67 19.99
C ALA A 98 23.50 6.18 20.27
N ALA A 99 22.36 6.74 20.68
CA ALA A 99 22.23 8.16 20.94
C ALA A 99 22.02 8.45 22.42
N SER A 100 22.93 9.24 22.98
CA SER A 100 22.82 9.82 24.34
C SER A 100 22.19 11.22 24.33
N SER A 101 21.92 11.77 23.16
CA SER A 101 21.23 13.04 22.94
C SER A 101 20.56 13.05 21.56
N LEU A 102 19.55 13.90 21.36
CA LEU A 102 18.87 14.06 20.09
C LEU A 102 18.78 15.58 19.75
N PRO A 103 19.32 16.06 18.61
CA PRO A 103 19.84 15.30 17.46
C PRO A 103 21.22 14.64 17.67
N GLY A 104 22.07 15.13 18.59
CA GLY A 104 23.36 14.56 18.98
C GLY A 104 24.18 14.00 17.80
N PRO A 105 24.38 12.67 17.73
CA PRO A 105 25.22 12.05 16.69
C PRO A 105 24.65 12.17 15.28
N LEU A 106 23.43 12.72 15.14
CA LEU A 106 22.75 12.94 13.86
C LEU A 106 22.81 14.40 13.40
N GLU A 107 23.43 15.28 14.18
CA GLU A 107 23.50 16.70 13.87
C GLU A 107 24.13 16.95 12.50
N GLY A 108 23.52 17.84 11.70
CA GLY A 108 23.94 18.12 10.33
C GLY A 108 23.54 17.07 9.27
N ARG A 109 22.94 15.95 9.67
CA ARG A 109 22.41 14.95 8.72
C ARG A 109 20.98 15.31 8.35
N GLY A 110 20.61 14.97 7.11
CA GLY A 110 19.24 15.11 6.59
C GLY A 110 18.68 13.78 6.14
N PHE A 111 17.40 13.53 6.41
CA PHE A 111 16.72 12.31 6.05
C PHE A 111 15.44 12.62 5.25
N ASP A 112 15.10 11.74 4.32
CA ASP A 112 13.86 11.87 3.56
C ASP A 112 12.66 11.41 4.38
N PHE A 113 12.89 10.42 5.26
CA PHE A 113 11.85 9.89 6.16
C PHE A 113 12.36 9.75 7.58
N VAL A 114 11.48 10.08 8.54
CA VAL A 114 11.67 9.77 9.97
C VAL A 114 10.50 8.92 10.44
N ILE A 115 10.80 7.77 11.03
CA ILE A 115 9.79 6.82 11.52
C ILE A 115 10.06 6.43 12.97
N ALA A 116 8.98 6.28 13.75
CA ALA A 116 9.07 5.76 15.12
C ALA A 116 7.81 4.97 15.49
N ILE A 117 7.98 4.01 16.42
CA ILE A 117 6.90 3.17 16.91
C ILE A 117 6.85 3.21 18.42
N ASP A 118 5.70 3.64 18.98
CA ASP A 118 5.43 3.76 20.43
C ASP A 118 6.51 4.53 21.19
N LEU A 119 7.06 5.60 20.59
CA LEU A 119 8.15 6.39 21.15
C LEU A 119 7.67 7.66 21.85
N LEU A 120 6.58 8.28 21.37
CA LEU A 120 6.10 9.56 21.88
C LEU A 120 5.44 9.39 23.26
N ASP A 121 5.77 10.30 24.15
CA ASP A 121 5.19 10.43 25.50
C ASP A 121 4.77 11.88 25.71
N GLY A 122 3.70 12.13 26.45
CA GLY A 122 3.19 13.48 26.71
C GLY A 122 4.20 14.44 27.34
N ARG A 123 5.29 13.92 27.91
CA ARG A 123 6.37 14.72 28.51
C ARG A 123 7.48 15.12 27.53
N ASN A 124 7.69 14.32 26.47
CA ASN A 124 8.81 14.49 25.53
C ASN A 124 8.38 14.72 24.08
N CYS A 125 7.10 14.57 23.77
CA CYS A 125 6.58 14.59 22.41
C CYS A 125 7.01 15.83 21.62
N ALA A 126 6.86 17.02 22.16
CA ALA A 126 7.23 18.27 21.49
C ALA A 126 8.72 18.27 21.11
N SER A 127 9.61 17.87 22.02
CA SER A 127 11.06 17.81 21.76
C SER A 127 11.40 16.76 20.70
N VAL A 128 10.77 15.58 20.74
CA VAL A 128 11.00 14.55 19.71
C VAL A 128 10.56 15.05 18.33
N LEU A 129 9.37 15.66 18.25
CA LEU A 129 8.84 16.20 16.99
C LEU A 129 9.68 17.34 16.43
N GLN A 130 10.16 18.26 17.28
CA GLN A 130 11.06 19.34 16.86
C GLN A 130 12.39 18.79 16.32
N ASN A 131 12.98 17.78 16.97
CA ASN A 131 14.20 17.16 16.51
C ASN A 131 13.98 16.36 15.21
N ALA A 132 12.88 15.63 15.09
CA ALA A 132 12.50 14.97 13.84
C ALA A 132 12.35 15.98 12.70
N TYR A 133 11.70 17.13 12.96
CA TYR A 133 11.56 18.20 11.97
C TYR A 133 12.91 18.78 11.52
N LYS A 134 13.86 18.96 12.45
CA LYS A 134 15.22 19.45 12.12
C LYS A 134 15.98 18.44 11.25
N LEU A 135 15.87 17.15 11.56
CA LEU A 135 16.56 16.07 10.86
C LEU A 135 15.96 15.74 9.49
N LEU A 136 14.75 16.22 9.18
CA LEU A 136 14.16 16.02 7.86
C LEU A 136 14.76 16.95 6.80
N ASN A 137 15.00 16.39 5.63
CA ASN A 137 15.19 17.14 4.41
C ASN A 137 13.94 18.00 4.10
N PRO A 138 14.08 19.12 3.35
CA PRO A 138 12.91 19.84 2.83
C PRO A 138 12.03 18.89 2.00
N GLY A 139 10.73 18.86 2.28
CA GLY A 139 9.80 17.93 1.66
C GLY A 139 9.80 16.52 2.26
N GLY A 140 10.71 16.22 3.18
CA GLY A 140 10.74 14.93 3.89
C GLY A 140 9.52 14.70 4.78
N GLU A 141 9.25 13.45 5.14
CA GLU A 141 8.01 13.05 5.80
C GLU A 141 8.29 12.27 7.10
N VAL A 142 7.38 12.41 8.05
CA VAL A 142 7.37 11.62 9.28
C VAL A 142 6.23 10.61 9.27
N LEU A 143 6.47 9.44 9.84
CA LEU A 143 5.44 8.45 10.09
C LEU A 143 5.61 7.84 11.48
N PHE A 144 4.66 8.11 12.38
CA PHE A 144 4.69 7.58 13.72
C PHE A 144 3.48 6.68 13.99
N TYR A 145 3.72 5.62 14.74
CA TYR A 145 2.67 4.75 15.29
C TYR A 145 2.69 4.88 16.82
N GLU A 146 1.58 5.32 17.40
CA GLU A 146 1.46 5.48 18.84
C GLU A 146 0.27 4.69 19.39
N SER A 147 0.40 4.21 20.62
CA SER A 147 -0.67 3.50 21.32
C SER A 147 -1.88 4.42 21.55
N ASN A 148 -3.08 3.97 21.18
CA ASN A 148 -4.30 4.76 21.34
C ASN A 148 -4.80 4.74 22.79
N PRO A 149 -4.88 5.88 23.49
CA PRO A 149 -5.38 5.96 24.87
C PRO A 149 -6.86 5.57 25.03
N TRP A 150 -7.64 5.61 23.94
CA TRP A 150 -9.06 5.24 23.93
C TRP A 150 -9.31 3.74 23.77
N ASN A 151 -8.27 2.97 23.47
CA ASN A 151 -8.39 1.53 23.30
C ASN A 151 -8.90 0.85 24.59
N ILE A 152 -10.01 0.11 24.47
CA ILE A 152 -10.68 -0.55 25.61
C ILE A 152 -9.76 -1.59 26.26
N VAL A 153 -9.05 -2.39 25.46
CA VAL A 153 -8.16 -3.44 25.97
C VAL A 153 -7.00 -2.81 26.75
N LEU A 154 -6.43 -1.72 26.22
CA LEU A 154 -5.36 -0.99 26.91
C LEU A 154 -5.87 -0.37 28.24
N LYS A 155 -7.07 0.25 28.22
CA LYS A 155 -7.70 0.80 29.44
C LYS A 155 -7.91 -0.28 30.49
N LEU A 156 -8.45 -1.44 30.09
CA LEU A 156 -8.67 -2.57 31.00
C LEU A 156 -7.34 -3.10 31.57
N ARG A 157 -6.31 -3.26 30.75
CA ARG A 157 -4.98 -3.68 31.20
C ARG A 157 -4.37 -2.68 32.20
N ARG A 158 -4.50 -1.39 31.95
CA ARG A 158 -4.05 -0.33 32.87
C ARG A 158 -4.82 -0.38 34.20
N PHE A 159 -6.11 -0.61 34.15
CA PHE A 159 -6.95 -0.74 35.33
C PHE A 159 -6.51 -1.96 36.16
N VAL A 160 -6.38 -3.14 35.56
CA VAL A 160 -5.91 -4.36 36.24
C VAL A 160 -4.49 -4.19 36.80
N SER A 161 -3.59 -3.51 36.06
CA SER A 161 -2.25 -3.20 36.56
C SER A 161 -2.26 -2.31 37.77
N ARG A 162 -3.15 -1.30 37.80
CA ARG A 162 -3.34 -0.43 38.99
C ARG A 162 -3.83 -1.21 40.21
N LEU A 163 -4.78 -2.14 40.02
CA LEU A 163 -5.25 -3.02 41.12
C LEU A 163 -4.12 -3.91 41.66
N ARG A 164 -3.12 -4.22 40.86
CA ARG A 164 -1.92 -4.99 41.25
C ARG A 164 -0.77 -4.10 41.77
N GLY A 165 -1.02 -2.83 42.06
CA GLY A 165 -0.03 -1.87 42.55
C GLY A 165 1.00 -1.42 41.48
N ARG A 166 0.81 -1.78 40.22
CA ARG A 166 1.70 -1.39 39.10
C ARG A 166 1.10 -0.24 38.32
N ARG A 167 1.79 0.90 38.24
CA ARG A 167 1.38 2.04 37.40
C ARG A 167 2.07 1.94 36.05
N ASP A 168 1.32 2.14 34.97
CA ASP A 168 1.90 2.34 33.65
C ASP A 168 2.57 3.71 33.61
N PRO A 169 3.90 3.80 33.40
CA PRO A 169 4.61 5.07 33.42
C PRO A 169 4.34 5.95 32.19
N ARG A 170 3.65 5.41 31.17
CA ARG A 170 3.43 6.11 29.89
C ARG A 170 2.35 7.18 29.98
N SER A 171 2.65 8.38 29.48
CA SER A 171 1.69 9.45 29.25
C SER A 171 1.26 9.44 27.79
N LEU A 172 0.19 8.68 27.46
CA LEU A 172 -0.30 8.53 26.09
C LEU A 172 -1.05 9.78 25.64
N LEU A 173 -0.82 10.15 24.40
CA LEU A 173 -1.45 11.28 23.72
C LEU A 173 -2.65 10.84 22.89
N SER A 174 -3.70 11.65 22.88
CA SER A 174 -4.85 11.46 21.99
C SER A 174 -4.52 11.88 20.56
N ARG A 175 -5.35 11.41 19.62
CA ARG A 175 -5.22 11.76 18.20
C ARG A 175 -5.22 13.27 17.97
N LEU A 176 -6.08 14.01 18.68
CA LEU A 176 -6.18 15.46 18.54
C LEU A 176 -4.92 16.16 19.06
N GLN A 177 -4.43 15.78 20.24
CA GLN A 177 -3.19 16.34 20.79
C GLN A 177 -2.00 16.09 19.88
N LEU A 178 -1.88 14.90 19.29
CA LEU A 178 -0.82 14.59 18.32
C LEU A 178 -0.93 15.45 17.06
N TYR A 179 -2.14 15.67 16.55
CA TYR A 179 -2.40 16.54 15.41
C TYR A 179 -2.01 18.00 15.71
N GLU A 180 -2.40 18.52 16.86
CA GLU A 180 -2.10 19.89 17.31
C GLU A 180 -0.59 20.09 17.45
N LEU A 181 0.11 19.19 18.16
CA LEU A 181 1.56 19.26 18.35
C LEU A 181 2.34 19.20 17.02
N MET A 182 1.90 18.37 16.07
CA MET A 182 2.50 18.34 14.73
C MET A 182 2.36 19.68 14.02
N SER A 183 1.17 20.27 14.08
CA SER A 183 0.89 21.56 13.45
C SER A 183 1.67 22.70 14.11
N GLU A 184 1.80 22.70 15.44
CA GLU A 184 2.59 23.69 16.20
C GLU A 184 4.09 23.64 15.86
N VAL A 185 4.64 22.44 15.60
CA VAL A 185 6.05 22.28 15.17
C VAL A 185 6.28 22.82 13.75
N GLY A 186 5.22 22.97 12.94
CA GLY A 186 5.30 23.49 11.59
C GLY A 186 5.22 22.44 10.49
N PHE A 187 4.80 21.22 10.81
CA PHE A 187 4.48 20.22 9.81
C PHE A 187 3.23 20.61 8.99
N ILE A 188 3.27 20.31 7.72
CA ILE A 188 2.14 20.45 6.79
C ILE A 188 1.57 19.07 6.44
N ARG A 189 0.38 19.03 5.80
CA ARG A 189 -0.30 17.79 5.39
C ARG A 189 -0.41 16.78 6.52
N VAL A 190 -0.71 17.26 7.73
CA VAL A 190 -0.83 16.41 8.91
C VAL A 190 -2.05 15.52 8.78
N PHE A 191 -1.80 14.21 8.84
CA PHE A 191 -2.81 13.18 8.74
C PHE A 191 -2.71 12.24 9.93
N THR A 192 -3.78 12.11 10.70
CA THR A 192 -3.84 11.23 11.86
C THR A 192 -5.05 10.32 11.80
N VAL A 193 -4.83 9.01 11.83
CA VAL A 193 -5.90 8.01 11.74
C VAL A 193 -5.78 6.96 12.82
N PHE A 194 -6.90 6.40 13.21
CA PHE A 194 -6.95 5.22 14.05
C PHE A 194 -6.66 3.97 13.23
N ASN A 195 -5.85 3.07 13.80
CA ASN A 195 -5.35 1.90 13.09
C ASN A 195 -5.19 0.70 14.03
N ASP A 196 -5.33 -0.51 13.46
CA ASP A 196 -5.08 -1.78 14.11
C ASP A 196 -6.12 -2.21 15.16
N PHE A 197 -7.07 -3.06 14.73
CA PHE A 197 -8.02 -3.76 15.61
C PHE A 197 -7.59 -5.19 15.94
N VAL A 198 -6.40 -5.60 15.52
CA VAL A 198 -5.88 -6.93 15.83
C VAL A 198 -5.08 -6.85 17.12
N TYR A 199 -5.72 -7.14 18.25
CA TYR A 199 -5.11 -7.03 19.58
C TYR A 199 -4.39 -8.32 19.97
N ALA A 200 -3.31 -8.18 20.74
CA ALA A 200 -2.66 -9.31 21.38
C ALA A 200 -3.39 -9.74 22.67
N PRO A 201 -3.33 -11.04 23.08
CA PRO A 201 -2.66 -12.14 22.41
C PRO A 201 -3.58 -12.86 21.42
N LEU A 202 -3.15 -12.99 20.17
CA LEU A 202 -3.88 -13.72 19.13
C LEU A 202 -2.94 -14.65 18.39
N THR A 203 -3.44 -15.83 17.99
CA THR A 203 -2.67 -16.72 17.11
C THR A 203 -2.58 -16.17 15.70
N GLN A 204 -1.52 -16.51 14.96
CA GLN A 204 -1.35 -16.07 13.55
C GLN A 204 -2.57 -16.40 12.67
N ARG A 205 -3.19 -17.58 12.85
CA ARG A 205 -4.38 -17.97 12.08
C ARG A 205 -5.56 -17.04 12.34
N LEU A 206 -5.83 -16.73 13.60
CA LEU A 206 -6.93 -15.85 13.99
C LEU A 206 -6.66 -14.40 13.57
N ALA A 207 -5.43 -13.92 13.73
CA ALA A 207 -5.01 -12.61 13.27
C ALA A 207 -5.23 -12.42 11.77
N TRP A 208 -4.95 -13.47 10.98
CA TRP A 208 -5.17 -13.44 9.54
C TRP A 208 -6.65 -13.21 9.16
N TYR A 209 -7.59 -13.91 9.82
CA TYR A 209 -9.03 -13.68 9.58
C TYR A 209 -9.49 -12.31 10.07
N LEU A 210 -8.99 -11.88 11.23
CA LEU A 210 -9.36 -10.60 11.83
C LEU A 210 -8.77 -9.40 11.09
N ARG A 211 -7.75 -9.58 10.26
CA ARG A 211 -7.16 -8.47 9.51
C ARG A 211 -8.15 -7.77 8.58
N ASN A 212 -8.94 -8.53 7.82
CA ASN A 212 -9.99 -7.95 6.97
C ASN A 212 -11.09 -7.27 7.80
N LEU A 213 -11.43 -7.84 8.95
CA LEU A 213 -12.35 -7.21 9.90
C LEU A 213 -11.74 -5.93 10.49
N SER A 214 -10.45 -5.94 10.83
CA SER A 214 -9.72 -4.75 11.29
C SER A 214 -9.85 -3.60 10.30
N ILE A 215 -9.58 -3.85 9.01
CA ILE A 215 -9.73 -2.85 7.94
C ILE A 215 -11.18 -2.29 7.89
N MET A 216 -12.18 -3.13 8.07
CA MET A 216 -13.57 -2.67 8.11
C MET A 216 -13.84 -1.76 9.32
N LEU A 217 -13.35 -2.14 10.50
CA LEU A 217 -13.55 -1.39 11.75
C LEU A 217 -12.75 -0.08 11.76
N GLU A 218 -11.57 -0.05 11.18
CA GLU A 218 -10.74 1.15 11.01
C GLU A 218 -11.43 2.22 10.15
N ASN A 219 -12.30 1.81 9.24
CA ASN A 219 -13.07 2.69 8.37
C ASN A 219 -14.53 2.89 8.83
N ALA A 220 -14.91 2.34 10.00
CA ALA A 220 -16.25 2.48 10.56
C ALA A 220 -16.31 3.71 11.49
N PRO A 221 -17.18 4.71 11.21
CA PRO A 221 -17.35 5.88 12.08
C PRO A 221 -17.63 5.46 13.53
N ALA A 222 -17.11 6.22 14.50
CA ALA A 222 -17.13 5.97 15.93
C ALA A 222 -16.38 4.71 16.38
N ILE A 223 -16.57 3.55 15.76
CA ILE A 223 -15.88 2.30 16.12
C ILE A 223 -14.36 2.44 15.96
N GLN A 224 -13.90 3.13 14.91
CA GLN A 224 -12.47 3.39 14.66
C GLN A 224 -11.73 3.98 15.87
N THR A 225 -12.42 4.76 16.73
CA THR A 225 -11.81 5.35 17.92
C THR A 225 -11.32 4.33 18.93
N LEU A 226 -11.75 3.08 18.85
CA LEU A 226 -11.37 1.98 19.72
C LEU A 226 -10.16 1.19 19.21
N ALA A 227 -9.59 1.56 18.06
CA ALA A 227 -8.41 0.91 17.50
C ALA A 227 -7.21 0.88 18.46
N GLY A 228 -6.27 -0.01 18.23
CA GLY A 228 -5.11 -0.23 19.10
C GLY A 228 -4.07 0.88 19.02
N SER A 229 -3.91 1.48 17.84
CA SER A 229 -2.91 2.51 17.59
C SER A 229 -3.45 3.71 16.82
N ILE A 230 -2.68 4.79 16.85
CA ILE A 230 -2.85 5.99 16.06
C ILE A 230 -1.66 6.04 15.10
N LEU A 231 -1.95 6.10 13.80
CA LEU A 231 -0.98 6.36 12.76
C LEU A 231 -0.94 7.86 12.49
N ILE A 232 0.25 8.44 12.52
CA ILE A 232 0.50 9.86 12.29
C ILE A 232 1.43 9.97 11.09
N HIS A 233 1.02 10.76 10.11
CA HIS A 233 1.83 11.10 8.94
C HIS A 233 1.81 12.62 8.77
N ALA A 234 2.96 13.21 8.49
CA ALA A 234 3.07 14.64 8.23
C ALA A 234 4.32 14.94 7.39
N GLN A 235 4.36 16.11 6.75
CA GLN A 235 5.41 16.49 5.84
C GLN A 235 6.05 17.82 6.29
N LYS A 236 7.37 17.91 6.15
CA LYS A 236 8.09 19.19 6.22
C LYS A 236 7.89 19.94 4.90
N ALA A 237 7.73 21.27 4.97
CA ALA A 237 7.53 22.09 3.78
C ALA A 237 8.64 21.83 2.73
N PRO A 238 8.28 21.58 1.46
CA PRO A 238 9.26 21.34 0.41
C PRO A 238 9.99 22.64 0.03
N ARG A 239 11.26 22.52 -0.36
CA ARG A 239 11.93 23.52 -1.19
C ARG A 239 11.79 23.13 -2.65
N GLN A 240 11.83 24.07 -3.57
CA GLN A 240 11.93 23.77 -4.99
C GLN A 240 13.28 23.07 -5.24
N ILE A 241 13.25 21.76 -5.38
CA ILE A 241 14.39 20.93 -5.76
C ILE A 241 13.97 20.21 -7.04
N GLU A 242 14.83 20.19 -8.04
CA GLU A 242 14.57 19.42 -9.24
C GLU A 242 14.39 17.93 -8.88
N PRO A 243 13.32 17.26 -9.35
CA PRO A 243 13.11 15.86 -9.04
C PRO A 243 14.22 15.02 -9.67
N SER A 244 14.95 14.26 -8.84
CA SER A 244 15.86 13.24 -9.36
C SER A 244 15.07 12.18 -10.13
N LYS A 245 15.49 11.87 -11.36
CA LYS A 245 14.89 10.78 -12.16
C LYS A 245 15.31 9.45 -11.54
N ILE A 246 14.36 8.79 -10.87
CA ILE A 246 14.57 7.46 -10.29
C ILE A 246 13.87 6.45 -11.19
N SER A 247 14.63 5.49 -11.73
CA SER A 247 14.08 4.35 -12.48
C SER A 247 13.84 3.17 -11.56
N LEU A 248 12.68 2.52 -11.70
CA LEU A 248 12.32 1.27 -11.01
C LEU A 248 12.50 0.04 -11.90
N PHE A 249 13.26 0.16 -13.00
CA PHE A 249 13.56 -0.95 -13.88
C PHE A 249 14.45 -1.99 -13.17
N ALA A 250 14.03 -3.26 -13.21
CA ALA A 250 14.72 -4.36 -12.53
C ALA A 250 14.73 -5.67 -13.33
N HIS A 251 13.95 -5.80 -14.40
CA HIS A 251 13.75 -7.06 -15.11
C HIS A 251 13.95 -6.92 -16.61
N GLU A 252 15.15 -7.22 -17.10
CA GLU A 252 15.52 -7.17 -18.54
C GLU A 252 14.55 -7.94 -19.45
N GLN A 253 14.05 -9.07 -18.98
CA GLN A 253 13.09 -9.89 -19.74
C GLN A 253 11.75 -9.19 -20.00
N LEU A 254 11.45 -8.12 -19.30
CA LEU A 254 10.27 -7.27 -19.49
C LEU A 254 10.60 -5.95 -20.19
N SER A 255 11.84 -5.75 -20.64
CA SER A 255 12.25 -4.53 -21.34
C SER A 255 11.39 -4.28 -22.57
N ARG A 256 10.88 -3.04 -22.68
CA ARG A 256 10.06 -2.57 -23.80
C ARG A 256 8.91 -3.50 -24.19
N SER A 257 8.30 -4.18 -23.23
CA SER A 257 7.32 -5.23 -23.48
C SER A 257 5.91 -4.94 -22.97
N VAL A 258 5.69 -3.80 -22.28
CA VAL A 258 4.43 -3.50 -21.61
C VAL A 258 3.65 -2.41 -22.34
N SER A 259 2.44 -2.72 -22.80
CA SER A 259 1.43 -1.73 -23.21
C SER A 259 0.65 -1.29 -21.99
N ILE A 260 0.60 0.00 -21.69
CA ILE A 260 -0.18 0.56 -20.58
C ILE A 260 -1.48 1.14 -21.14
N VAL A 261 -2.61 0.61 -20.70
CA VAL A 261 -3.96 1.06 -21.10
C VAL A 261 -4.59 1.89 -19.99
N ILE A 262 -4.91 3.14 -20.30
CA ILE A 262 -5.47 4.12 -19.36
C ILE A 262 -6.79 4.64 -19.92
N PRO A 263 -7.95 4.20 -19.40
CA PRO A 263 -9.24 4.80 -19.74
C PRO A 263 -9.36 6.18 -19.09
N CYS A 264 -9.72 7.19 -19.86
CA CYS A 264 -9.86 8.58 -19.42
C CYS A 264 -11.26 9.10 -19.73
N HIS A 265 -11.87 9.83 -18.80
CA HIS A 265 -13.10 10.59 -19.02
C HIS A 265 -13.13 11.81 -18.10
N ASN A 266 -12.90 12.99 -18.64
CA ASN A 266 -12.74 14.26 -17.92
C ASN A 266 -11.58 14.19 -16.91
N GLU A 267 -10.37 13.88 -17.41
CA GLU A 267 -9.17 13.66 -16.61
C GLU A 267 -8.00 14.61 -17.02
N GLU A 268 -8.33 15.83 -17.51
CA GLU A 268 -7.35 16.81 -17.97
C GLU A 268 -6.25 17.11 -16.93
N MET A 269 -6.62 17.12 -15.63
CA MET A 269 -5.72 17.41 -14.52
C MET A 269 -4.82 16.23 -14.16
N ASN A 270 -5.21 15.00 -14.49
CA ASN A 270 -4.57 13.78 -14.00
C ASN A 270 -3.70 13.08 -15.04
N ILE A 271 -4.12 13.07 -16.31
CA ILE A 271 -3.46 12.25 -17.35
C ILE A 271 -2.02 12.72 -17.62
N GLY A 272 -1.76 14.02 -17.68
CA GLY A 272 -0.44 14.58 -17.92
C GLY A 272 0.59 14.16 -16.84
N PRO A 273 0.33 14.50 -15.57
CA PRO A 273 1.17 14.07 -14.46
C PRO A 273 1.34 12.54 -14.36
N LEU A 274 0.29 11.76 -14.63
CA LEU A 274 0.35 10.29 -14.60
C LEU A 274 1.32 9.75 -15.65
N VAL A 275 1.19 10.17 -16.92
CA VAL A 275 2.05 9.72 -18.01
C VAL A 275 3.50 10.12 -17.76
N THR A 276 3.75 11.35 -17.32
CA THR A 276 5.09 11.82 -16.95
C THR A 276 5.71 10.94 -15.87
N ARG A 277 4.96 10.67 -14.80
CA ARG A 277 5.44 9.86 -13.68
C ARG A 277 5.66 8.40 -14.07
N LEU A 278 4.82 7.83 -14.94
CA LEU A 278 5.03 6.49 -15.49
C LEU A 278 6.33 6.41 -16.30
N ARG A 279 6.62 7.42 -17.13
CA ARG A 279 7.89 7.49 -17.88
C ARG A 279 9.08 7.63 -16.94
N ASP A 280 8.99 8.46 -15.91
CA ASP A 280 10.09 8.64 -14.97
C ASP A 280 10.45 7.33 -14.26
N LEU A 281 9.45 6.59 -13.77
CA LEU A 281 9.66 5.39 -12.95
C LEU A 281 9.89 4.11 -13.77
N PHE A 282 9.21 3.95 -14.90
CA PHE A 282 9.08 2.69 -15.62
C PHE A 282 9.45 2.74 -17.11
N ASN A 283 10.13 3.79 -17.54
CA ASN A 283 10.47 4.04 -18.95
C ASN A 283 10.90 2.78 -19.72
N ASP A 284 11.78 1.97 -19.12
CA ASP A 284 12.39 0.82 -19.81
C ASP A 284 11.47 -0.40 -19.90
N TYR A 285 10.39 -0.46 -19.13
CA TYR A 285 9.33 -1.45 -19.30
C TYR A 285 8.35 -1.07 -20.43
N ILE A 286 8.17 0.25 -20.68
CA ILE A 286 7.09 0.76 -21.53
C ILE A 286 7.37 0.48 -23.00
N HIS A 287 6.51 -0.32 -23.63
CA HIS A 287 6.41 -0.46 -25.07
C HIS A 287 5.58 0.68 -25.66
N GLU A 288 4.41 0.95 -25.08
CA GLU A 288 3.50 2.02 -25.45
C GLU A 288 2.57 2.39 -24.29
N ILE A 289 2.04 3.61 -24.32
CA ILE A 289 0.98 4.08 -23.42
C ILE A 289 -0.24 4.43 -24.29
N ILE A 290 -1.34 3.74 -24.06
CA ILE A 290 -2.60 3.89 -24.78
C ILE A 290 -3.59 4.62 -23.88
N ALA A 291 -3.74 5.90 -24.05
CA ALA A 291 -4.73 6.71 -23.38
C ALA A 291 -6.03 6.71 -24.19
N VAL A 292 -7.08 6.12 -23.62
CA VAL A 292 -8.39 6.00 -24.30
C VAL A 292 -9.32 7.05 -23.76
N ASP A 293 -9.52 8.11 -24.52
CA ASP A 293 -10.46 9.19 -24.18
C ASP A 293 -11.89 8.78 -24.52
N ASP A 294 -12.67 8.52 -23.47
CA ASP A 294 -14.07 8.08 -23.56
C ASP A 294 -15.03 9.27 -23.73
N ASN A 295 -14.80 10.06 -24.81
CA ASN A 295 -15.61 11.23 -25.14
C ASN A 295 -15.65 12.26 -24.01
N SER A 296 -14.49 12.75 -23.59
CA SER A 296 -14.36 13.83 -22.60
C SER A 296 -14.88 15.16 -23.15
N VAL A 297 -15.41 15.99 -22.27
CA VAL A 297 -15.89 17.34 -22.59
C VAL A 297 -14.91 18.43 -22.16
N ASP A 298 -13.88 18.07 -21.39
CA ASP A 298 -12.78 18.93 -20.96
C ASP A 298 -11.57 18.83 -21.93
N ASN A 299 -10.40 19.32 -21.52
CA ASN A 299 -9.20 19.32 -22.35
C ASN A 299 -8.43 17.99 -22.34
N THR A 300 -8.98 16.89 -21.81
CA THR A 300 -8.31 15.58 -21.72
C THR A 300 -7.67 15.16 -23.05
N ALA A 301 -8.43 15.18 -24.14
CA ALA A 301 -7.93 14.79 -25.47
C ALA A 301 -6.77 15.68 -25.96
N GLN A 302 -6.80 16.98 -25.64
CA GLN A 302 -5.74 17.92 -26.02
C GLN A 302 -4.46 17.65 -25.24
N VAL A 303 -4.57 17.37 -23.94
CA VAL A 303 -3.41 17.00 -23.09
C VAL A 303 -2.75 15.72 -23.62
N ILE A 304 -3.55 14.70 -23.96
CA ILE A 304 -3.01 13.44 -24.50
C ILE A 304 -2.33 13.66 -25.86
N ARG A 305 -2.89 14.48 -26.76
CA ARG A 305 -2.26 14.82 -28.05
C ARG A 305 -0.89 15.46 -27.85
N LYS A 306 -0.78 16.41 -26.94
CA LYS A 306 0.49 17.06 -26.61
C LYS A 306 1.52 16.04 -26.12
N LEU A 307 1.13 15.12 -25.24
CA LEU A 307 1.99 14.03 -24.77
C LEU A 307 2.42 13.10 -25.90
N ALA A 308 1.55 12.83 -26.88
CA ALA A 308 1.85 12.01 -28.05
C ALA A 308 2.80 12.71 -29.04
N GLU A 309 2.77 14.06 -29.12
CA GLU A 309 3.74 14.86 -29.87
C GLU A 309 5.13 14.82 -29.21
N GLU A 310 5.19 14.77 -27.88
CA GLU A 310 6.43 14.68 -27.11
C GLU A 310 7.06 13.26 -27.12
N ASP A 311 6.23 12.21 -27.17
CA ASP A 311 6.67 10.82 -27.10
C ASP A 311 5.77 9.93 -27.99
N ALA A 312 6.33 9.46 -29.12
CA ALA A 312 5.62 8.62 -30.09
C ALA A 312 5.06 7.30 -29.51
N ARG A 313 5.48 6.89 -28.32
CA ARG A 313 4.93 5.73 -27.63
C ARG A 313 3.59 6.03 -26.97
N VAL A 314 3.24 7.29 -26.76
CA VAL A 314 1.93 7.70 -26.24
C VAL A 314 0.93 7.75 -27.40
N LYS A 315 -0.16 7.01 -27.27
CA LYS A 315 -1.21 6.91 -28.29
C LYS A 315 -2.53 7.40 -27.72
N LEU A 316 -3.19 8.32 -28.42
CA LEU A 316 -4.56 8.73 -28.16
C LEU A 316 -5.53 7.86 -28.93
N VAL A 317 -6.47 7.26 -28.22
CA VAL A 317 -7.66 6.63 -28.82
C VAL A 317 -8.86 7.46 -28.43
N PHE A 318 -9.45 8.15 -29.38
CA PHE A 318 -10.67 8.92 -29.16
C PHE A 318 -11.90 8.06 -29.44
N ARG A 319 -12.82 8.02 -28.49
CA ARG A 319 -14.09 7.29 -28.61
C ARG A 319 -15.25 8.24 -28.81
N SER A 320 -16.17 7.84 -29.67
CA SER A 320 -17.48 8.47 -29.78
C SER A 320 -18.51 7.77 -28.87
N PRO A 321 -19.61 8.42 -28.49
CA PRO A 321 -20.69 7.78 -27.75
C PRO A 321 -21.15 6.45 -28.38
N PRO A 322 -21.64 5.50 -27.57
CA PRO A 322 -21.92 5.61 -26.13
C PRO A 322 -20.69 5.44 -25.24
N ASN A 323 -20.59 6.26 -24.19
CA ASN A 323 -19.49 6.22 -23.23
C ASN A 323 -19.55 4.94 -22.38
N GLY A 324 -18.41 4.60 -21.74
CA GLY A 324 -18.34 3.51 -20.79
C GLY A 324 -16.91 3.00 -20.59
N VAL A 325 -16.42 3.02 -19.35
CA VAL A 325 -15.06 2.59 -19.00
C VAL A 325 -14.73 1.18 -19.51
N GLY A 326 -15.71 0.26 -19.50
CA GLY A 326 -15.51 -1.09 -20.02
C GLY A 326 -15.27 -1.11 -21.53
N ARG A 327 -15.94 -0.25 -22.29
CA ARG A 327 -15.70 -0.08 -23.72
C ARG A 327 -14.32 0.54 -23.97
N ALA A 328 -13.94 1.54 -23.18
CA ALA A 328 -12.63 2.17 -23.28
C ALA A 328 -11.50 1.17 -23.02
N ILE A 329 -11.63 0.33 -21.99
CA ILE A 329 -10.65 -0.75 -21.71
C ILE A 329 -10.62 -1.76 -22.87
N ALA A 330 -11.76 -2.18 -23.39
CA ALA A 330 -11.82 -3.12 -24.51
C ALA A 330 -11.15 -2.57 -25.78
N ASP A 331 -11.38 -1.28 -26.08
CA ASP A 331 -10.74 -0.62 -27.22
C ASP A 331 -9.23 -0.50 -27.02
N GLY A 332 -8.77 -0.15 -25.82
CA GLY A 332 -7.34 -0.12 -25.49
C GLY A 332 -6.68 -1.49 -25.61
N TYR A 333 -7.33 -2.54 -25.12
CA TYR A 333 -6.81 -3.91 -25.20
C TYR A 333 -6.68 -4.40 -26.65
N ARG A 334 -7.64 -4.03 -27.52
CA ARG A 334 -7.61 -4.42 -28.92
C ARG A 334 -6.42 -3.88 -29.68
N ILE A 335 -5.97 -2.67 -29.38
CA ILE A 335 -4.85 -2.02 -30.08
C ILE A 335 -3.49 -2.22 -29.39
N ALA A 336 -3.48 -2.69 -28.15
CA ALA A 336 -2.26 -2.97 -27.43
C ALA A 336 -1.42 -4.02 -28.17
N THR A 337 -0.11 -3.81 -28.30
CA THR A 337 0.80 -4.68 -29.08
C THR A 337 1.91 -5.29 -28.23
N GLY A 338 2.11 -4.79 -27.01
CA GLY A 338 3.12 -5.30 -26.09
C GLY A 338 2.85 -6.74 -25.63
N ARG A 339 3.90 -7.43 -25.25
CA ARG A 339 3.82 -8.79 -24.72
C ARG A 339 3.00 -8.89 -23.43
N TYR A 340 2.96 -7.82 -22.67
CA TYR A 340 2.13 -7.64 -21.49
C TYR A 340 1.24 -6.41 -21.64
N VAL A 341 0.07 -6.45 -21.03
CA VAL A 341 -0.87 -5.33 -20.99
C VAL A 341 -1.14 -4.98 -19.53
N LEU A 342 -0.78 -3.76 -19.16
CA LEU A 342 -1.11 -3.17 -17.85
C LEU A 342 -2.33 -2.26 -18.01
N SER A 343 -3.40 -2.54 -17.29
CA SER A 343 -4.55 -1.64 -17.18
C SER A 343 -4.53 -0.93 -15.84
N MET A 344 -4.80 0.37 -15.84
CA MET A 344 -4.87 1.18 -14.62
C MET A 344 -5.76 2.41 -14.82
N ASP A 345 -6.34 2.91 -13.73
CA ASP A 345 -7.14 4.13 -13.73
C ASP A 345 -6.28 5.39 -13.81
N CYS A 346 -6.85 6.48 -14.34
CA CYS A 346 -6.13 7.75 -14.53
C CYS A 346 -5.97 8.56 -13.24
N ASP A 347 -6.69 8.24 -12.19
CA ASP A 347 -6.96 9.12 -11.05
C ASP A 347 -5.96 9.05 -9.88
N PHE A 348 -4.75 8.56 -10.07
CA PHE A 348 -3.70 8.43 -9.04
C PHE A 348 -4.11 7.68 -7.75
N GLN A 349 -5.24 6.99 -7.74
CA GLN A 349 -5.66 6.19 -6.59
C GLN A 349 -4.76 4.95 -6.41
N HIS A 350 -4.02 4.59 -7.46
CA HIS A 350 -3.02 3.53 -7.42
C HIS A 350 -1.64 4.16 -7.20
N LEU A 351 -0.94 3.70 -6.19
CA LEU A 351 0.41 4.19 -5.89
C LEU A 351 1.40 3.64 -6.92
N LEU A 352 1.93 4.51 -7.76
CA LEU A 352 2.80 4.11 -8.87
C LEU A 352 3.98 3.21 -8.47
N PRO A 353 4.72 3.43 -7.37
CA PRO A 353 5.78 2.52 -6.96
C PRO A 353 5.33 1.07 -6.74
N GLU A 354 4.04 0.83 -6.43
CA GLU A 354 3.48 -0.51 -6.25
C GLU A 354 3.32 -1.28 -7.57
N VAL A 355 3.27 -0.59 -8.70
CA VAL A 355 3.23 -1.19 -10.04
C VAL A 355 4.47 -2.07 -10.27
N ARG A 356 5.60 -1.75 -9.63
CA ARG A 356 6.80 -2.60 -9.63
C ARG A 356 6.49 -4.02 -9.15
N ASP A 357 5.66 -4.17 -8.13
CA ASP A 357 5.32 -5.49 -7.57
C ASP A 357 4.52 -6.36 -8.57
N LEU A 358 3.79 -5.73 -9.51
CA LEU A 358 3.15 -6.44 -10.62
C LEU A 358 4.18 -6.91 -11.64
N PHE A 359 5.20 -6.09 -11.94
CA PHE A 359 6.30 -6.49 -12.82
C PHE A 359 7.13 -7.63 -12.22
N ASP A 360 7.38 -7.60 -10.90
CA ASP A 360 8.04 -8.69 -10.19
C ASP A 360 7.25 -10.00 -10.32
N ALA A 361 5.91 -9.95 -10.18
CA ALA A 361 5.07 -11.12 -10.37
C ALA A 361 5.12 -11.66 -11.81
N ALA A 362 5.10 -10.78 -12.82
CA ALA A 362 5.24 -11.18 -14.21
C ALA A 362 6.63 -11.80 -14.49
N ALA A 363 7.70 -11.24 -13.91
CA ALA A 363 9.05 -11.77 -14.01
C ALA A 363 9.20 -13.17 -13.36
N GLN A 364 8.42 -13.45 -12.32
CA GLN A 364 8.31 -14.78 -11.68
C GLN A 364 7.51 -15.80 -12.52
N GLY A 365 6.96 -15.40 -13.66
CA GLY A 365 6.25 -16.29 -14.58
C GLY A 365 4.73 -16.35 -14.39
N TYR A 366 4.13 -15.52 -13.56
CA TYR A 366 2.68 -15.41 -13.46
C TYR A 366 2.09 -14.85 -14.76
N ASP A 367 0.95 -15.38 -15.16
CA ASP A 367 0.25 -14.95 -16.39
C ASP A 367 -0.54 -13.66 -16.14
N VAL A 368 -1.00 -13.48 -14.92
CA VAL A 368 -1.78 -12.32 -14.48
C VAL A 368 -1.31 -11.87 -13.10
N ALA A 369 -0.98 -10.61 -12.94
CA ALA A 369 -0.77 -9.96 -11.65
C ALA A 369 -1.89 -8.93 -11.42
N VAL A 370 -2.58 -9.03 -10.29
CA VAL A 370 -3.71 -8.16 -9.94
C VAL A 370 -3.42 -7.41 -8.65
N GLY A 371 -3.53 -6.09 -8.66
CA GLY A 371 -3.46 -5.29 -7.45
C GLY A 371 -4.66 -5.58 -6.55
N SER A 372 -4.44 -6.24 -5.43
CA SER A 372 -5.48 -6.64 -4.48
C SER A 372 -5.57 -5.66 -3.31
N ARG A 373 -6.75 -5.11 -3.07
CA ARG A 373 -7.04 -4.19 -1.94
C ARG A 373 -7.25 -4.94 -0.62
N PHE A 374 -7.45 -6.25 -0.67
CA PHE A 374 -7.83 -7.07 0.47
C PHE A 374 -6.89 -8.25 0.72
N SER A 375 -5.68 -8.18 0.21
CA SER A 375 -4.58 -9.08 0.56
C SER A 375 -4.08 -8.80 1.99
N ARG A 376 -3.28 -9.70 2.55
CA ARG A 376 -2.84 -9.63 3.95
C ARG A 376 -2.15 -8.32 4.31
N HIS A 377 -1.40 -7.74 3.40
CA HIS A 377 -0.60 -6.53 3.61
C HIS A 377 -1.14 -5.31 2.85
N SER A 378 -2.35 -5.40 2.30
CA SER A 378 -3.01 -4.26 1.65
C SER A 378 -3.41 -3.20 2.68
N ILE A 379 -3.47 -1.95 2.23
CA ILE A 379 -3.75 -0.79 3.08
C ILE A 379 -4.92 -0.03 2.50
N LEU A 380 -5.95 0.18 3.30
CA LEU A 380 -7.11 0.98 2.92
C LEU A 380 -7.26 2.14 3.91
N LEU A 381 -7.03 3.36 3.44
CA LEU A 381 -7.18 4.58 4.23
C LEU A 381 -8.36 5.41 3.71
N ASN A 382 -9.25 5.82 4.61
CA ASN A 382 -10.47 6.57 4.29
C ASN A 382 -11.34 5.90 3.21
N TYR A 383 -11.31 4.57 3.10
CA TYR A 383 -12.11 3.85 2.13
C TYR A 383 -13.55 3.69 2.63
N PRO A 384 -14.58 4.07 1.85
CA PRO A 384 -15.96 4.03 2.33
C PRO A 384 -16.38 2.61 2.76
N LEU A 385 -16.86 2.48 4.01
CA LEU A 385 -17.26 1.18 4.60
C LEU A 385 -18.27 0.43 3.72
N GLN A 386 -19.20 1.16 3.12
CA GLN A 386 -20.19 0.57 2.19
C GLN A 386 -19.53 -0.12 0.98
N LYS A 387 -18.46 0.47 0.43
CA LYS A 387 -17.70 -0.13 -0.66
C LYS A 387 -16.93 -1.36 -0.20
N ILE A 388 -16.41 -1.37 1.04
CA ILE A 388 -15.75 -2.54 1.63
C ILE A 388 -16.75 -3.69 1.75
N ILE A 389 -17.90 -3.45 2.37
CA ILE A 389 -18.93 -4.47 2.57
C ILE A 389 -19.39 -5.02 1.22
N ALA A 390 -19.76 -4.16 0.28
CA ALA A 390 -20.22 -4.58 -1.05
C ALA A 390 -19.16 -5.43 -1.79
N ASN A 391 -17.89 -5.02 -1.74
CA ASN A 391 -16.79 -5.76 -2.35
C ASN A 391 -16.62 -7.14 -1.68
N ARG A 392 -16.61 -7.21 -0.35
CA ARG A 392 -16.45 -8.48 0.37
C ARG A 392 -17.62 -9.43 0.13
N CYS A 393 -18.86 -8.94 0.20
CA CYS A 393 -20.05 -9.72 -0.12
C CYS A 393 -19.99 -10.29 -1.54
N PHE A 394 -19.66 -9.45 -2.52
CA PHE A 394 -19.51 -9.91 -3.91
C PHE A 394 -18.47 -11.02 -4.03
N HIS A 395 -17.27 -10.84 -3.44
CA HIS A 395 -16.20 -11.83 -3.56
C HIS A 395 -16.50 -13.15 -2.85
N VAL A 396 -17.13 -13.11 -1.68
CA VAL A 396 -17.54 -14.32 -0.96
C VAL A 396 -18.56 -15.11 -1.79
N ILE A 397 -19.58 -14.43 -2.33
CA ILE A 397 -20.60 -15.10 -3.16
C ILE A 397 -20.00 -15.60 -4.47
N ALA A 398 -19.11 -14.82 -5.10
CA ALA A 398 -18.42 -15.26 -6.31
C ALA A 398 -17.55 -16.50 -6.08
N GLN A 399 -16.82 -16.58 -4.95
CA GLN A 399 -16.05 -17.78 -4.58
C GLN A 399 -16.95 -19.02 -4.43
N LEU A 400 -18.11 -18.85 -3.79
CA LEU A 400 -19.07 -19.93 -3.59
C LEU A 400 -19.68 -20.41 -4.93
N LEU A 401 -20.10 -19.48 -5.79
CA LEU A 401 -20.77 -19.81 -7.06
C LEU A 401 -19.81 -20.34 -8.12
N LEU A 402 -18.57 -19.85 -8.15
CA LEU A 402 -17.57 -20.25 -9.15
C LEU A 402 -16.66 -21.39 -8.68
N PHE A 403 -16.80 -21.82 -7.41
CA PHE A 403 -15.97 -22.87 -6.80
C PHE A 403 -14.46 -22.59 -6.93
N ARG A 404 -14.06 -21.32 -6.77
CA ARG A 404 -12.68 -20.84 -6.86
C ARG A 404 -12.34 -19.97 -5.65
N ARG A 405 -11.09 -19.99 -5.22
CA ARG A 405 -10.59 -19.15 -4.12
C ARG A 405 -9.81 -17.98 -4.68
N PHE A 406 -10.08 -16.77 -4.21
CA PHE A 406 -9.41 -15.52 -4.54
C PHE A 406 -9.82 -14.45 -3.52
N ARG A 407 -9.11 -13.33 -3.45
CA ARG A 407 -9.42 -12.26 -2.48
C ARG A 407 -10.07 -11.05 -3.13
N ASP A 408 -9.40 -10.45 -4.13
CA ASP A 408 -9.91 -9.27 -4.85
C ASP A 408 -9.38 -9.25 -6.28
N LEU A 409 -10.21 -9.64 -7.22
CA LEU A 409 -9.89 -9.63 -8.65
C LEU A 409 -10.63 -8.51 -9.42
N THR A 410 -11.35 -7.63 -8.72
CA THR A 410 -12.19 -6.59 -9.34
C THR A 410 -11.54 -5.21 -9.38
N ASN A 411 -10.27 -5.09 -9.08
CA ASN A 411 -9.52 -3.85 -9.30
C ASN A 411 -9.11 -3.73 -10.76
N ASN A 412 -9.03 -2.50 -11.30
CA ASN A 412 -8.55 -2.29 -12.67
C ASN A 412 -7.01 -2.41 -12.79
N LEU A 413 -6.26 -2.22 -11.70
CA LEU A 413 -4.81 -2.41 -11.75
C LEU A 413 -4.45 -3.87 -11.98
N LYS A 414 -4.19 -4.23 -13.24
CA LYS A 414 -3.88 -5.60 -13.69
C LYS A 414 -2.81 -5.60 -14.76
N LEU A 415 -1.80 -6.43 -14.57
CA LEU A 415 -0.81 -6.75 -15.59
C LEU A 415 -1.08 -8.17 -16.10
N MET A 416 -1.34 -8.32 -17.40
CA MET A 416 -1.71 -9.59 -18.00
C MET A 416 -0.82 -9.88 -19.20
N ARG A 417 -0.47 -11.14 -19.44
CA ARG A 417 0.12 -11.56 -20.72
C ARG A 417 -0.85 -11.29 -21.85
N ARG A 418 -0.32 -10.91 -23.01
CA ARG A 418 -1.12 -10.63 -24.21
C ARG A 418 -2.05 -11.77 -24.59
N GLU A 419 -1.56 -13.01 -24.54
CA GLU A 419 -2.37 -14.21 -24.81
C GLU A 419 -3.59 -14.41 -23.90
N VAL A 420 -3.54 -13.87 -22.65
CA VAL A 420 -4.69 -13.85 -21.75
C VAL A 420 -5.70 -12.83 -22.21
N VAL A 421 -5.23 -11.60 -22.52
CA VAL A 421 -6.06 -10.49 -22.98
C VAL A 421 -6.82 -10.85 -24.26
N ASP A 422 -6.15 -11.52 -25.22
CA ASP A 422 -6.73 -11.93 -26.50
C ASP A 422 -7.88 -12.94 -26.37
N LYS A 423 -7.93 -13.67 -25.25
CA LYS A 423 -9.00 -14.65 -24.95
C LYS A 423 -10.15 -14.09 -24.11
N LEU A 424 -10.02 -12.85 -23.63
CA LEU A 424 -11.10 -12.24 -22.84
C LEU A 424 -12.32 -11.93 -23.68
N GLN A 425 -13.49 -12.16 -23.11
CA GLN A 425 -14.78 -11.81 -23.69
C GLN A 425 -15.38 -10.63 -22.92
N LEU A 426 -15.05 -9.41 -23.33
CA LEU A 426 -15.47 -8.20 -22.67
C LEU A 426 -16.80 -7.72 -23.26
N VAL A 427 -17.88 -7.77 -22.49
CA VAL A 427 -19.23 -7.37 -22.93
C VAL A 427 -19.85 -6.28 -22.04
N GLU A 428 -19.32 -6.09 -20.84
CA GLU A 428 -19.84 -5.08 -19.93
C GLU A 428 -19.31 -3.68 -20.27
N PRO A 429 -20.21 -2.71 -20.51
CA PRO A 429 -19.80 -1.38 -20.96
C PRO A 429 -19.19 -0.51 -19.86
N GLY A 430 -19.49 -0.80 -18.58
CA GLY A 430 -19.11 0.00 -17.43
C GLY A 430 -18.09 -0.69 -16.52
N PHE A 431 -18.01 -0.26 -15.25
CA PHE A 431 -17.04 -0.74 -14.26
C PHE A 431 -17.07 -2.26 -14.00
N ALA A 432 -18.15 -2.95 -14.34
CA ALA A 432 -18.25 -4.40 -14.17
C ALA A 432 -17.32 -5.18 -15.10
N VAL A 433 -16.71 -4.55 -16.12
CA VAL A 433 -15.60 -5.10 -16.91
C VAL A 433 -14.46 -5.55 -16.01
N ASN A 434 -14.28 -4.92 -14.85
CA ASN A 434 -13.24 -5.33 -13.89
C ASN A 434 -13.50 -6.72 -13.28
N ALA A 435 -14.75 -7.16 -13.21
CA ALA A 435 -15.08 -8.55 -12.88
C ALA A 435 -14.80 -9.50 -14.06
N GLU A 436 -15.08 -9.08 -15.31
CA GLU A 436 -14.73 -9.86 -16.50
C GLU A 436 -13.22 -10.09 -16.61
N THR A 437 -12.42 -9.01 -16.53
CA THR A 437 -10.96 -9.06 -16.64
C THR A 437 -10.27 -9.78 -15.48
N GLY A 438 -10.95 -9.93 -14.33
CA GLY A 438 -10.41 -10.66 -13.17
C GLY A 438 -10.88 -12.11 -13.08
N LEU A 439 -12.18 -12.38 -13.31
CA LEU A 439 -12.74 -13.72 -13.10
C LEU A 439 -12.54 -14.65 -14.31
N GLN A 440 -12.53 -14.12 -15.54
CA GLN A 440 -12.32 -14.97 -16.72
C GLN A 440 -10.94 -15.63 -16.74
N PRO A 441 -9.80 -14.94 -16.51
CA PRO A 441 -8.49 -15.60 -16.43
C PRO A 441 -8.44 -16.70 -15.36
N LEU A 442 -9.08 -16.47 -14.19
CA LEU A 442 -9.18 -17.45 -13.13
C LEU A 442 -9.93 -18.71 -13.60
N LEU A 443 -11.03 -18.55 -14.32
CA LEU A 443 -11.83 -19.66 -14.83
C LEU A 443 -11.15 -20.37 -16.00
N MET A 444 -10.36 -19.67 -16.81
CA MET A 444 -9.53 -20.24 -17.86
C MET A 444 -8.32 -21.02 -17.31
N GLY A 445 -8.04 -20.94 -16.01
CA GLY A 445 -6.96 -21.69 -15.36
C GLY A 445 -5.58 -21.04 -15.48
N TYR A 446 -5.50 -19.75 -15.74
CA TYR A 446 -4.25 -19.01 -15.73
C TYR A 446 -3.68 -18.82 -14.33
N ASN A 447 -2.36 -18.67 -14.25
CA ASN A 447 -1.64 -18.47 -13.00
C ASN A 447 -1.76 -17.02 -12.57
N ILE A 448 -2.50 -16.76 -11.48
CA ILE A 448 -2.78 -15.39 -11.01
C ILE A 448 -2.05 -15.12 -9.71
N LYS A 449 -1.34 -13.99 -9.63
CA LYS A 449 -0.80 -13.43 -8.39
C LYS A 449 -1.63 -12.24 -7.97
N GLU A 450 -2.15 -12.30 -6.75
CA GLU A 450 -2.76 -11.14 -6.10
C GLU A 450 -1.68 -10.40 -5.32
N VAL A 451 -1.33 -9.22 -5.80
CA VAL A 451 -0.29 -8.34 -5.23
C VAL A 451 -0.94 -7.37 -4.24
N PRO A 452 -0.48 -7.28 -2.99
CA PRO A 452 -0.99 -6.29 -2.06
C PRO A 452 -0.77 -4.87 -2.59
N ILE A 453 -1.84 -4.08 -2.62
CA ILE A 453 -1.75 -2.65 -2.93
C ILE A 453 -2.38 -1.83 -1.83
N SER A 454 -2.06 -0.55 -1.79
CA SER A 454 -2.76 0.42 -0.97
C SER A 454 -3.88 1.10 -1.75
N TRP A 455 -4.81 1.68 -1.02
CA TRP A 455 -5.84 2.53 -1.56
C TRP A 455 -6.08 3.69 -0.59
N ILE A 456 -5.73 4.88 -1.04
CA ILE A 456 -6.01 6.12 -0.32
C ILE A 456 -7.14 6.81 -1.05
N ASN A 457 -8.27 7.02 -0.38
CA ASN A 457 -9.40 7.67 -1.03
C ASN A 457 -9.07 9.13 -1.33
N ARG A 458 -9.58 9.63 -2.45
CA ARG A 458 -9.42 11.03 -2.87
C ARG A 458 -9.87 11.97 -1.76
N THR A 459 -9.10 13.01 -1.52
CA THR A 459 -9.54 14.18 -0.75
C THR A 459 -10.47 15.04 -1.63
N PRO A 460 -11.33 15.89 -1.06
CA PRO A 460 -12.30 16.68 -1.83
C PRO A 460 -11.67 17.55 -2.93
N ASP A 461 -10.44 17.98 -2.76
CA ASP A 461 -9.63 18.76 -3.69
C ASP A 461 -9.15 17.99 -4.94
N MET A 462 -9.17 16.65 -4.89
CA MET A 462 -8.80 15.78 -6.02
C MET A 462 -9.98 15.41 -6.93
N GLY A 463 -11.14 16.04 -6.75
CA GLY A 463 -12.34 15.81 -7.52
C GLY A 463 -13.23 14.65 -7.01
N MET A 464 -14.45 14.58 -7.51
CA MET A 464 -15.45 13.59 -7.08
C MET A 464 -15.31 12.28 -7.88
N SER A 465 -15.31 11.14 -7.17
CA SER A 465 -15.37 9.83 -7.82
C SER A 465 -16.67 9.63 -8.59
N SER A 466 -16.57 9.24 -9.85
CA SER A 466 -17.73 8.87 -10.70
C SER A 466 -18.36 7.52 -10.31
N PHE A 467 -17.71 6.75 -9.43
CA PHE A 467 -18.20 5.45 -8.98
C PHE A 467 -19.35 5.59 -7.98
N ARG A 468 -20.57 5.32 -8.42
CA ARG A 468 -21.79 5.26 -7.58
C ARG A 468 -22.21 3.81 -7.35
N LEU A 469 -22.01 3.30 -6.13
CA LEU A 469 -22.20 1.88 -5.76
C LEU A 469 -23.55 1.31 -6.20
N MET A 470 -24.65 2.02 -5.94
CA MET A 470 -26.01 1.56 -6.28
C MET A 470 -26.23 1.43 -7.80
N ARG A 471 -25.62 2.32 -8.59
CA ARG A 471 -25.76 2.32 -10.05
C ARG A 471 -24.88 1.25 -10.72
N VAL A 472 -23.72 0.98 -10.14
CA VAL A 472 -22.70 0.09 -10.73
C VAL A 472 -22.88 -1.37 -10.29
N GLY A 473 -23.42 -1.60 -9.09
CA GLY A 473 -23.51 -2.93 -8.47
C GLY A 473 -24.24 -3.98 -9.32
N GLY A 474 -25.33 -3.60 -10.01
CA GLY A 474 -26.08 -4.53 -10.86
C GLY A 474 -25.26 -5.15 -12.00
N GLY A 475 -24.28 -4.43 -12.55
CA GLY A 475 -23.38 -4.96 -13.57
C GLY A 475 -22.50 -6.10 -13.07
N TYR A 476 -21.93 -5.96 -11.86
CA TYR A 476 -21.10 -7.00 -11.25
C TYR A 476 -21.86 -8.30 -11.00
N TRP A 477 -23.11 -8.20 -10.50
CA TRP A 477 -23.98 -9.36 -10.30
C TRP A 477 -24.37 -10.01 -11.62
N ARG A 478 -24.60 -9.24 -12.68
CA ARG A 478 -24.87 -9.73 -14.03
C ARG A 478 -23.69 -10.53 -14.59
N VAL A 479 -22.46 -10.02 -14.46
CA VAL A 479 -21.24 -10.73 -14.86
C VAL A 479 -21.12 -12.05 -14.10
N LEU A 480 -21.26 -12.00 -12.78
CA LEU A 480 -21.17 -13.20 -11.94
C LEU A 480 -22.21 -14.26 -12.31
N TYR A 481 -23.46 -13.87 -12.52
CA TYR A 481 -24.52 -14.77 -12.95
C TYR A 481 -24.23 -15.40 -14.32
N ARG A 482 -23.77 -14.62 -15.28
CA ARG A 482 -23.41 -15.12 -16.62
C ARG A 482 -22.22 -16.08 -16.58
N LEU A 483 -21.20 -15.80 -15.76
CA LEU A 483 -20.08 -16.70 -15.56
C LEU A 483 -20.48 -17.98 -14.82
N TRP A 484 -21.38 -17.88 -13.85
CA TRP A 484 -21.96 -19.05 -13.17
C TRP A 484 -22.73 -19.95 -14.14
N LEU A 485 -23.59 -19.37 -15.01
CA LEU A 485 -24.29 -20.14 -16.06
C LEU A 485 -23.29 -20.88 -16.98
N LYS A 486 -22.18 -20.23 -17.33
CA LYS A 486 -21.14 -20.87 -18.11
C LYS A 486 -20.48 -22.02 -17.35
N CYS A 487 -20.12 -21.82 -16.07
CA CYS A 487 -19.44 -22.84 -15.26
C CYS A 487 -20.30 -24.07 -15.00
N VAL A 488 -21.59 -23.89 -14.76
CA VAL A 488 -22.51 -24.98 -14.34
C VAL A 488 -23.16 -25.64 -15.54
N PHE A 489 -23.63 -24.88 -16.52
CA PHE A 489 -24.45 -25.38 -17.64
C PHE A 489 -23.76 -25.25 -19.01
N GLY A 490 -22.63 -24.59 -19.10
CA GLY A 490 -21.95 -24.38 -20.39
C GLY A 490 -22.65 -23.41 -21.35
N ILE A 491 -23.65 -22.65 -20.89
CA ILE A 491 -24.51 -21.78 -21.70
C ILE A 491 -24.32 -20.29 -21.39
N GLY A 492 -24.97 -19.43 -22.14
CA GLY A 492 -25.05 -17.99 -21.89
C GLY A 492 -24.03 -17.16 -22.67
N THR A 493 -23.82 -15.92 -22.26
CA THR A 493 -23.02 -14.90 -22.96
C THR A 493 -21.57 -15.36 -23.17
N TYR A 494 -20.95 -16.02 -22.17
CA TYR A 494 -19.57 -16.50 -22.22
C TYR A 494 -19.45 -17.98 -22.66
N ARG A 495 -20.40 -18.49 -23.42
CA ARG A 495 -20.44 -19.91 -23.85
C ARG A 495 -19.16 -20.40 -24.56
N THR A 496 -18.46 -19.51 -25.25
CA THR A 496 -17.22 -19.79 -25.96
C THR A 496 -15.96 -19.71 -25.09
N LEU A 497 -16.09 -19.24 -23.83
CA LEU A 497 -14.97 -19.19 -22.90
C LEU A 497 -14.48 -20.60 -22.58
N THR A 498 -13.20 -20.88 -22.80
CA THR A 498 -12.60 -22.19 -22.48
C THR A 498 -12.27 -22.26 -21.00
N LEU A 499 -12.91 -23.17 -20.27
CA LEU A 499 -12.65 -23.38 -18.85
C LEU A 499 -11.40 -24.25 -18.66
N GLY A 500 -10.47 -23.78 -17.86
CA GLY A 500 -9.26 -24.49 -17.48
C GLY A 500 -9.40 -25.31 -16.20
N LYS A 501 -8.47 -26.25 -15.98
CA LYS A 501 -8.37 -26.95 -14.69
C LYS A 501 -8.04 -25.92 -13.59
N SER A 502 -8.58 -26.12 -12.39
CA SER A 502 -8.25 -25.29 -11.22
C SER A 502 -6.75 -25.42 -10.92
N VAL A 503 -5.99 -24.37 -11.16
CA VAL A 503 -4.62 -24.29 -10.66
C VAL A 503 -4.74 -24.15 -9.13
N ARG A 504 -4.10 -25.06 -8.38
CA ARG A 504 -4.00 -24.91 -6.92
C ARG A 504 -3.20 -23.65 -6.65
N GLN A 505 -3.88 -22.56 -6.29
CA GLN A 505 -3.21 -21.41 -5.70
C GLN A 505 -2.58 -21.89 -4.39
N THR A 506 -1.27 -21.91 -4.32
CA THR A 506 -0.52 -22.27 -3.11
C THR A 506 -0.62 -21.14 -2.11
N TRP A 507 -1.62 -21.21 -1.24
CA TRP A 507 -1.86 -20.26 -0.15
C TRP A 507 -0.91 -20.47 1.05
N ARG A 508 -0.03 -21.47 1.00
CA ARG A 508 0.90 -21.79 2.09
C ARG A 508 2.24 -21.10 1.83
N GLY A 509 2.52 -20.04 2.59
CA GLY A 509 3.88 -19.51 2.79
C GLY A 509 4.36 -18.41 1.87
N GLU A 510 3.65 -18.06 0.80
CA GLU A 510 4.12 -17.10 -0.22
C GLU A 510 3.70 -15.63 0.01
N ASP A 511 3.10 -15.32 1.14
CA ASP A 511 2.97 -13.92 1.60
C ASP A 511 4.31 -13.37 2.15
N ALA A 512 5.39 -14.14 2.06
CA ALA A 512 6.73 -13.63 2.24
C ALA A 512 7.06 -12.72 1.05
N ALA A 513 7.32 -11.44 1.33
CA ALA A 513 7.85 -10.53 0.33
C ALA A 513 8.98 -11.23 -0.44
N VAL A 514 9.02 -10.99 -1.73
CA VAL A 514 10.11 -11.46 -2.59
C VAL A 514 11.42 -10.89 -2.01
N VAL A 515 12.06 -11.66 -1.17
CA VAL A 515 13.46 -11.46 -0.83
C VAL A 515 14.22 -12.20 -1.92
N PRO A 516 15.15 -11.60 -2.64
CA PRO A 516 16.05 -12.32 -3.52
C PRO A 516 16.68 -13.49 -2.73
N ASP A 517 16.79 -14.67 -3.34
CA ASP A 517 17.32 -15.89 -2.68
C ASP A 517 18.67 -15.70 -2.00
N SER A 518 19.46 -14.70 -2.44
CA SER A 518 20.73 -14.32 -1.82
C SER A 518 20.61 -13.81 -0.36
N VAL A 519 19.45 -13.33 0.07
CA VAL A 519 19.24 -12.86 1.46
C VAL A 519 18.69 -13.99 2.34
N ASN A 520 17.98 -14.96 1.76
CA ASN A 520 17.45 -16.11 2.50
C ASN A 520 18.52 -17.14 2.90
N GLU A 521 19.58 -17.31 2.10
CA GLU A 521 20.67 -18.26 2.45
C GLU A 521 21.49 -17.83 3.66
N THR A 522 21.56 -16.52 3.93
CA THR A 522 22.30 -16.00 5.09
C THR A 522 21.49 -16.12 6.41
N LEU A 523 20.14 -16.15 6.33
CA LEU A 523 19.27 -16.21 7.51
C LEU A 523 18.90 -17.63 7.95
N THR A 524 19.15 -18.66 7.14
CA THR A 524 18.83 -20.08 7.44
C THR A 524 20.03 -20.89 7.92
N ARG A 525 21.23 -20.30 8.02
CA ARG A 525 22.46 -21.00 8.46
C ARG A 525 22.96 -20.61 9.86
N GLN A 526 22.12 -20.01 10.69
CA GLN A 526 22.43 -19.84 12.13
C GLN A 526 21.33 -20.38 13.02
#